data_92b6c1ad776d1fdfed6fc3cbc6fee0bf
#
_entry.id   92b6c1ad776d1fdfed6fc3cbc6fee0bf
#
_cell.length_a   1.000
_cell.length_b   1.000
_cell.length_c   1.000
_cell.angle_alpha   90.00
_cell.angle_beta   90.00
_cell.angle_gamma   90.00
#
_symmetry.space_group_name_H-M   'P 1'
#
loop_
_entity.id
_entity.type
_entity.pdbx_description
1 polymer ?
#
loop_
_entity_poly.entity_id
_entity_poly.type
_entity_poly.pdbx_seq_one_letter_code
_entity_poly.pdbx_strand_id
1 'polypeptide(L)'
;FFGVDANARMARTSKMNMIMHGDGHVGVYLHDGLINVGGVYDNNFDVILINPPFGAHVEKDMRITDSDIPTDKEKALSEELYGNEYISKVYTPIKEYAQEIGKDKKTGKRILDLYQINNNSTEILFIERCINLLKPGKRAGIVLPDGVLDNPALDRVRRFIESRAKILNITSIPADVFLSSGANIKPSLVFIEKFKDGEMPETDYLLSVTKVND
;
A
#
# COMPACT_ATOMS: atom_id res chain seq x y z
N PHE A 1 -8.93 2.05 13.08
CA PHE A 1 -8.48 2.54 11.77
C PHE A 1 -6.98 2.81 11.76
N PHE A 2 -6.34 2.62 10.60
CA PHE A 2 -4.92 2.86 10.40
C PHE A 2 -4.70 3.69 9.15
N GLY A 3 -3.69 4.54 9.16
CA GLY A 3 -3.29 5.35 8.01
C GLY A 3 -1.82 5.72 8.06
N VAL A 4 -1.21 5.87 6.89
CA VAL A 4 0.17 6.32 6.75
C VAL A 4 0.20 7.42 5.70
N ASP A 5 0.90 8.49 5.98
CA ASP A 5 1.14 9.56 5.01
C ASP A 5 2.56 10.11 5.22
N ALA A 6 3.29 10.27 4.12
CA ALA A 6 4.65 10.82 4.14
C ALA A 6 4.66 12.35 4.36
N ASN A 7 3.50 13.02 4.17
CA ASN A 7 3.36 14.44 4.37
C ASN A 7 2.90 14.76 5.80
N ALA A 8 3.73 15.47 6.56
CA ALA A 8 3.47 15.80 7.96
C ALA A 8 2.16 16.60 8.16
N ARG A 9 1.77 17.46 7.20
CA ARG A 9 0.52 18.20 7.26
C ARG A 9 -0.67 17.26 7.09
N MET A 10 -0.61 16.36 6.12
CA MET A 10 -1.67 15.39 5.84
C MET A 10 -1.84 14.41 7.00
N ALA A 11 -0.74 13.87 7.53
CA ALA A 11 -0.77 12.99 8.69
C ALA A 11 -1.43 13.68 9.90
N ARG A 12 -1.09 14.95 10.17
CA ARG A 12 -1.73 15.75 11.25
C ARG A 12 -3.21 16.00 10.98
N THR A 13 -3.58 16.36 9.75
CA THR A 13 -4.99 16.57 9.38
C THR A 13 -5.79 15.29 9.53
N SER A 14 -5.25 14.17 9.10
CA SER A 14 -5.88 12.85 9.27
C SER A 14 -6.07 12.50 10.75
N LYS A 15 -5.06 12.71 11.59
CA LYS A 15 -5.18 12.54 13.06
C LYS A 15 -6.30 13.38 13.66
N MET A 16 -6.38 14.66 13.28
CA MET A 16 -7.44 15.55 13.76
C MET A 16 -8.82 15.07 13.31
N ASN A 17 -8.94 14.65 12.07
CA ASN A 17 -10.19 14.13 11.52
C ASN A 17 -10.65 12.86 12.26
N MET A 18 -9.73 11.92 12.52
CA MET A 18 -10.03 10.71 13.30
C MET A 18 -10.50 11.04 14.71
N ILE A 19 -9.85 12.00 15.40
CA ILE A 19 -10.28 12.45 16.74
C ILE A 19 -11.69 13.01 16.68
N MET A 20 -12.00 13.87 15.70
CA MET A 20 -13.33 14.49 15.55
C MET A 20 -14.43 13.47 15.28
N HIS A 21 -14.10 12.34 14.65
CA HIS A 21 -15.03 11.24 14.39
C HIS A 21 -15.04 10.15 15.49
N GLY A 22 -14.30 10.35 16.58
CA GLY A 22 -14.30 9.44 17.73
C GLY A 22 -13.46 8.16 17.55
N ASP A 23 -12.69 8.04 16.46
CA ASP A 23 -11.88 6.86 16.16
C ASP A 23 -10.46 6.89 16.77
N GLY A 24 -10.13 7.98 17.50
CA GLY A 24 -8.80 8.17 18.06
C GLY A 24 -7.76 8.55 17.00
N HIS A 25 -6.47 8.54 17.37
CA HIS A 25 -5.40 8.98 16.47
C HIS A 25 -4.15 8.09 16.48
N VAL A 26 -4.16 7.04 17.27
CA VAL A 26 -2.98 6.19 17.51
C VAL A 26 -2.56 5.44 16.24
N GLY A 27 -3.50 5.09 15.38
CA GLY A 27 -3.25 4.33 14.15
C GLY A 27 -2.78 5.17 12.96
N VAL A 28 -2.60 6.49 13.07
CA VAL A 28 -2.14 7.34 11.97
C VAL A 28 -0.66 7.68 12.12
N TYR A 29 0.15 7.31 11.14
CA TYR A 29 1.60 7.45 11.16
C TYR A 29 2.10 8.45 10.12
N LEU A 30 3.09 9.26 10.50
CA LEU A 30 3.90 10.03 9.56
C LEU A 30 5.07 9.14 9.14
N HIS A 31 4.97 8.52 7.98
CA HIS A 31 5.99 7.60 7.48
C HIS A 31 5.81 7.36 5.97
N ASP A 32 6.79 6.70 5.33
CA ASP A 32 6.60 6.18 3.97
C ASP A 32 5.58 5.02 3.99
N GLY A 33 4.53 5.13 3.17
CA GLY A 33 3.48 4.12 3.07
C GLY A 33 3.93 2.77 2.50
N LEU A 34 5.11 2.73 1.87
CA LEU A 34 5.70 1.52 1.31
C LEU A 34 6.50 0.69 2.34
N ILE A 35 6.68 1.20 3.55
CA ILE A 35 7.42 0.55 4.63
C ILE A 35 6.47 0.19 5.77
N ASN A 36 6.74 -0.90 6.48
CA ASN A 36 5.98 -1.27 7.67
C ASN A 36 6.24 -0.27 8.81
N VAL A 37 5.19 0.13 9.52
CA VAL A 37 5.27 1.07 10.64
C VAL A 37 4.16 0.82 11.66
N GLY A 38 4.50 0.80 12.94
CA GLY A 38 3.52 0.60 14.03
C GLY A 38 2.63 -0.62 13.79
N GLY A 39 1.31 -0.42 13.77
CA GLY A 39 0.34 -1.47 13.46
C GLY A 39 0.13 -1.74 11.96
N VAL A 40 0.89 -1.09 11.06
CA VAL A 40 0.76 -1.26 9.61
C VAL A 40 1.86 -2.20 9.09
N TYR A 41 1.51 -3.48 8.97
CA TYR A 41 2.41 -4.54 8.51
C TYR A 41 1.64 -5.64 7.74
N ASP A 42 2.36 -6.51 7.08
CA ASP A 42 1.82 -7.52 6.18
C ASP A 42 0.86 -8.50 6.88
N ASN A 43 -0.21 -8.86 6.19
CA ASN A 43 -1.28 -9.76 6.66
C ASN A 43 -1.98 -9.28 7.94
N ASN A 44 -2.16 -7.97 8.11
CA ASN A 44 -2.81 -7.41 9.30
C ASN A 44 -4.20 -6.81 9.08
N PHE A 45 -4.62 -6.59 7.84
CA PHE A 45 -5.84 -5.86 7.56
C PHE A 45 -6.94 -6.72 6.98
N ASP A 46 -8.18 -6.45 7.42
CA ASP A 46 -9.40 -7.06 6.89
C ASP A 46 -9.95 -6.27 5.69
N VAL A 47 -9.77 -4.94 5.69
CA VAL A 47 -10.20 -4.04 4.62
C VAL A 47 -9.14 -2.98 4.39
N ILE A 48 -8.84 -2.71 3.11
CA ILE A 48 -7.98 -1.61 2.70
C ILE A 48 -8.72 -0.75 1.68
N LEU A 49 -8.67 0.56 1.87
CA LEU A 49 -9.13 1.54 0.89
C LEU A 49 -7.98 2.50 0.61
N ILE A 50 -7.63 2.66 -0.65
CA ILE A 50 -6.49 3.51 -1.03
C ILE A 50 -6.74 4.26 -2.34
N ASN A 51 -6.26 5.49 -2.36
CA ASN A 51 -6.07 6.30 -3.55
C ASN A 51 -4.58 6.67 -3.62
N PRO A 52 -3.74 5.84 -4.29
CA PRO A 52 -2.30 6.11 -4.35
C PRO A 52 -2.00 7.35 -5.19
N PRO A 53 -0.87 8.02 -4.98
CA PRO A 53 -0.46 9.13 -5.85
C PRO A 53 -0.21 8.61 -7.27
N PHE A 54 -0.82 9.26 -8.27
CA PHE A 54 -0.68 8.89 -9.68
C PHE A 54 0.50 9.59 -10.33
N GLY A 55 1.21 8.86 -11.20
CA GLY A 55 2.31 9.40 -12.01
C GLY A 55 3.56 9.79 -11.22
N ALA A 56 3.61 9.51 -9.93
CA ALA A 56 4.81 9.65 -9.13
C ALA A 56 5.69 8.40 -9.23
N HIS A 57 6.98 8.57 -8.96
CA HIS A 57 7.93 7.47 -8.98
C HIS A 57 8.77 7.46 -7.71
N VAL A 58 9.02 6.27 -7.20
CA VAL A 58 10.00 6.07 -6.14
C VAL A 58 11.41 6.16 -6.76
N GLU A 59 12.28 6.92 -6.14
CA GLU A 59 13.67 7.03 -6.58
C GLU A 59 14.35 5.67 -6.50
N LYS A 60 15.10 5.31 -7.56
CA LYS A 60 15.72 3.97 -7.68
C LYS A 60 16.70 3.64 -6.56
N ASP A 61 17.28 4.65 -5.94
CA ASP A 61 18.26 4.50 -4.86
C ASP A 61 17.70 4.90 -3.48
N MET A 62 16.39 5.08 -3.37
CA MET A 62 15.73 5.34 -2.10
C MET A 62 15.86 4.12 -1.18
N ARG A 63 16.36 4.35 0.04
CA ARG A 63 16.75 3.28 0.97
C ARG A 63 16.13 3.48 2.34
N ILE A 64 15.96 2.38 3.03
CA ILE A 64 15.69 2.36 4.47
C ILE A 64 16.99 2.74 5.18
N THR A 65 16.91 3.68 6.10
CA THR A 65 18.04 4.27 6.82
C THR A 65 17.82 4.21 8.32
N ASP A 66 18.81 4.60 9.10
CA ASP A 66 18.68 4.68 10.57
C ASP A 66 17.55 5.63 11.02
N SER A 67 17.16 6.61 10.19
CA SER A 67 16.02 7.49 10.49
C SER A 67 14.66 6.81 10.40
N ASP A 68 14.58 5.66 9.76
CA ASP A 68 13.35 4.84 9.68
C ASP A 68 13.21 3.87 10.86
N ILE A 69 14.29 3.70 11.64
CA ILE A 69 14.25 2.86 12.85
C ILE A 69 13.44 3.59 13.92
N PRO A 70 12.36 2.97 14.45
CA PRO A 70 11.60 3.57 15.54
C PRO A 70 12.47 3.88 16.75
N THR A 71 12.28 5.05 17.34
CA THR A 71 12.92 5.42 18.60
C THR A 71 12.52 4.46 19.73
N ASP A 72 13.30 4.38 20.80
CA ASP A 72 13.00 3.52 21.96
C ASP A 72 11.60 3.79 22.53
N LYS A 73 11.15 5.06 22.51
CA LYS A 73 9.81 5.45 22.97
C LYS A 73 8.71 4.94 22.02
N GLU A 74 8.90 5.07 20.72
CA GLU A 74 7.96 4.56 19.71
C GLU A 74 7.92 3.03 19.72
N LYS A 75 9.07 2.41 19.87
CA LYS A 75 9.17 0.95 20.03
C LYS A 75 8.38 0.48 21.23
N ALA A 76 8.62 1.05 22.43
CA ALA A 76 7.95 0.64 23.66
C ALA A 76 6.41 0.81 23.55
N LEU A 77 5.95 1.94 23.02
CA LEU A 77 4.52 2.18 22.80
C LEU A 77 3.91 1.19 21.79
N SER A 78 4.60 0.92 20.69
CA SER A 78 4.09 0.01 19.66
C SER A 78 4.14 -1.45 20.12
N GLU A 79 5.12 -1.82 20.93
CA GLU A 79 5.21 -3.15 21.56
C GLU A 79 4.08 -3.37 22.58
N GLU A 80 3.72 -2.34 23.37
CA GLU A 80 2.58 -2.37 24.26
C GLU A 80 1.25 -2.55 23.51
N LEU A 81 1.09 -1.85 22.37
CA LEU A 81 -0.15 -1.85 21.59
C LEU A 81 -0.31 -3.09 20.69
N TYR A 82 0.77 -3.61 20.12
CA TYR A 82 0.74 -4.62 19.04
C TYR A 82 1.52 -5.89 19.40
N GLY A 83 2.19 -5.92 20.53
CA GLY A 83 2.89 -7.09 21.06
C GLY A 83 4.06 -7.56 20.20
N ASN A 84 4.33 -8.88 20.27
CA ASN A 84 5.45 -9.52 19.60
C ASN A 84 5.36 -9.45 18.05
N GLU A 85 4.16 -9.30 17.49
CA GLU A 85 3.99 -9.15 16.05
C GLU A 85 4.64 -7.86 15.53
N TYR A 86 4.52 -6.76 16.27
CA TYR A 86 5.23 -5.53 15.94
C TYR A 86 6.74 -5.75 15.91
N ILE A 87 7.29 -6.42 16.91
CA ILE A 87 8.74 -6.67 16.98
C ILE A 87 9.20 -7.49 15.77
N SER A 88 8.49 -8.57 15.43
CA SER A 88 8.88 -9.50 14.37
C SER A 88 8.57 -8.97 12.95
N LYS A 89 7.50 -8.18 12.78
CA LYS A 89 7.02 -7.72 11.47
C LYS A 89 7.47 -6.31 11.10
N VAL A 90 7.84 -5.49 12.09
CA VAL A 90 8.18 -4.08 11.88
C VAL A 90 9.57 -3.77 12.42
N TYR A 91 9.78 -3.81 13.74
CA TYR A 91 11.00 -3.29 14.36
C TYR A 91 12.25 -4.03 13.89
N THR A 92 12.27 -5.37 14.03
CA THR A 92 13.45 -6.17 13.65
C THR A 92 13.77 -6.07 12.16
N PRO A 93 12.80 -6.24 11.22
CA PRO A 93 13.09 -6.09 9.80
C PRO A 93 13.59 -4.69 9.42
N ILE A 94 13.00 -3.62 9.94
CA ILE A 94 13.45 -2.26 9.63
C ILE A 94 14.88 -2.03 10.10
N LYS A 95 15.22 -2.47 11.31
CA LYS A 95 16.58 -2.37 11.84
C LYS A 95 17.59 -3.16 10.99
N GLU A 96 17.25 -4.37 10.58
CA GLU A 96 18.10 -5.19 9.71
C GLU A 96 18.26 -4.54 8.33
N TYR A 97 17.17 -4.04 7.73
CA TYR A 97 17.19 -3.35 6.43
C TYR A 97 18.03 -2.07 6.45
N ALA A 98 17.93 -1.27 7.52
CA ALA A 98 18.75 -0.06 7.66
C ALA A 98 20.25 -0.34 7.70
N GLN A 99 20.65 -1.51 8.21
CA GLN A 99 22.05 -1.93 8.36
C GLN A 99 22.54 -2.83 7.21
N GLU A 100 21.65 -3.26 6.30
CA GLU A 100 22.00 -4.11 5.17
C GLU A 100 22.97 -3.40 4.23
N ILE A 101 24.05 -4.08 3.84
CA ILE A 101 24.97 -3.58 2.83
C ILE A 101 24.58 -4.15 1.47
N GLY A 102 24.12 -3.28 0.57
CA GLY A 102 23.71 -3.66 -0.76
C GLY A 102 24.88 -4.14 -1.64
N LYS A 103 24.55 -4.79 -2.76
CA LYS A 103 25.55 -5.22 -3.77
C LYS A 103 26.39 -4.07 -4.33
N ASP A 104 25.88 -2.87 -4.29
CA ASP A 104 26.53 -1.61 -4.67
C ASP A 104 27.39 -1.01 -3.54
N LYS A 105 27.55 -1.73 -2.43
CA LYS A 105 28.32 -1.33 -1.25
C LYS A 105 27.74 -0.12 -0.49
N LYS A 106 26.50 0.27 -0.75
CA LYS A 106 25.80 1.29 0.02
C LYS A 106 25.03 0.66 1.17
N THR A 107 24.94 1.36 2.31
CA THR A 107 24.16 0.93 3.48
C THR A 107 22.69 1.21 3.26
N GLY A 108 21.85 0.35 3.78
CA GLY A 108 20.40 0.40 3.70
C GLY A 108 19.83 -0.37 2.49
N LYS A 109 18.79 -1.14 2.75
CA LYS A 109 18.04 -1.86 1.71
C LYS A 109 17.22 -0.88 0.88
N ARG A 110 17.25 -1.01 -0.44
CA ARG A 110 16.42 -0.18 -1.31
C ARG A 110 14.94 -0.52 -1.10
N ILE A 111 14.09 0.51 -1.09
CA ILE A 111 12.63 0.34 -0.96
C ILE A 111 12.10 -0.54 -2.10
N LEU A 112 12.59 -0.37 -3.32
CA LEU A 112 12.18 -1.19 -4.46
C LEU A 112 12.52 -2.68 -4.30
N ASP A 113 13.53 -3.03 -3.51
CA ASP A 113 13.90 -4.42 -3.25
C ASP A 113 12.98 -5.11 -2.22
N LEU A 114 12.04 -4.39 -1.62
CA LEU A 114 10.97 -4.97 -0.79
C LEU A 114 9.84 -5.56 -1.65
N TYR A 115 9.76 -5.19 -2.93
CA TYR A 115 8.66 -5.51 -3.82
C TYR A 115 9.09 -6.45 -4.94
N GLN A 116 8.18 -7.35 -5.33
CA GLN A 116 8.41 -8.32 -6.41
C GLN A 116 8.07 -7.73 -7.78
N ILE A 117 7.15 -6.76 -7.83
CA ILE A 117 6.87 -6.02 -9.05
C ILE A 117 8.09 -5.15 -9.37
N ASN A 118 8.78 -5.49 -10.46
CA ASN A 118 9.93 -4.70 -10.92
C ASN A 118 9.44 -3.42 -11.62
N ASN A 119 8.96 -2.48 -10.84
CA ASN A 119 8.45 -1.18 -11.27
C ASN A 119 8.77 -0.13 -10.19
N ASN A 120 8.81 1.14 -10.56
CA ASN A 120 9.02 2.23 -9.63
C ASN A 120 7.87 3.26 -9.59
N SER A 121 6.81 3.04 -10.37
CA SER A 121 5.59 3.86 -10.27
C SER A 121 4.89 3.60 -8.94
N THR A 122 4.54 4.66 -8.24
CA THR A 122 3.94 4.56 -6.89
C THR A 122 2.61 3.81 -6.92
N GLU A 123 1.74 4.09 -7.89
CA GLU A 123 0.45 3.40 -8.03
C GLU A 123 0.61 1.89 -8.21
N ILE A 124 1.66 1.44 -8.90
CA ILE A 124 1.93 0.01 -9.11
C ILE A 124 2.49 -0.64 -7.83
N LEU A 125 3.42 0.03 -7.15
CA LEU A 125 3.96 -0.47 -5.88
C LEU A 125 2.89 -0.56 -4.79
N PHE A 126 1.94 0.39 -4.76
CA PHE A 126 0.83 0.34 -3.81
C PHE A 126 -0.17 -0.78 -4.09
N ILE A 127 -0.29 -1.28 -5.32
CA ILE A 127 -1.07 -2.51 -5.59
C ILE A 127 -0.47 -3.69 -4.83
N GLU A 128 0.83 -3.94 -5.00
CA GLU A 128 1.52 -5.02 -4.26
C GLU A 128 1.45 -4.78 -2.75
N ARG A 129 1.66 -3.53 -2.32
CA ARG A 129 1.56 -3.15 -0.90
C ARG A 129 0.20 -3.50 -0.31
N CYS A 130 -0.90 -3.18 -0.98
CA CYS A 130 -2.25 -3.53 -0.53
C CYS A 130 -2.44 -5.04 -0.39
N ILE A 131 -2.00 -5.80 -1.39
CA ILE A 131 -2.11 -7.27 -1.36
C ILE A 131 -1.29 -7.85 -0.20
N ASN A 132 -0.09 -7.33 0.05
CA ASN A 132 0.75 -7.78 1.16
C ASN A 132 0.13 -7.46 2.53
N LEU A 133 -0.44 -6.27 2.70
CA LEU A 133 -1.08 -5.83 3.93
C LEU A 133 -2.37 -6.58 4.27
N LEU A 134 -3.12 -7.05 3.25
CA LEU A 134 -4.36 -7.81 3.44
C LEU A 134 -4.09 -9.17 4.07
N LYS A 135 -4.94 -9.56 5.03
CA LYS A 135 -5.07 -10.96 5.44
C LYS A 135 -5.63 -11.80 4.29
N PRO A 136 -5.33 -13.12 4.23
CA PRO A 136 -5.94 -14.03 3.27
C PRO A 136 -7.48 -13.98 3.31
N GLY A 137 -8.12 -13.97 2.14
CA GLY A 137 -9.59 -13.89 1.99
C GLY A 137 -10.20 -12.52 2.28
N LYS A 138 -9.38 -11.46 2.42
CA LYS A 138 -9.82 -10.10 2.73
C LYS A 138 -9.72 -9.18 1.52
N ARG A 139 -10.33 -7.98 1.60
CA ARG A 139 -10.65 -7.15 0.44
C ARG A 139 -9.97 -5.79 0.45
N ALA A 140 -9.64 -5.32 -0.74
CA ALA A 140 -9.23 -3.93 -0.95
C ALA A 140 -10.04 -3.26 -2.05
N GLY A 141 -10.25 -1.94 -1.89
CA GLY A 141 -10.68 -1.03 -2.93
C GLY A 141 -9.54 -0.07 -3.27
N ILE A 142 -9.14 -0.06 -4.53
CA ILE A 142 -7.98 0.71 -5.00
C ILE A 142 -8.45 1.62 -6.14
N VAL A 143 -8.14 2.91 -6.04
CA VAL A 143 -8.30 3.83 -7.17
C VAL A 143 -7.08 3.69 -8.07
N LEU A 144 -7.28 3.37 -9.35
CA LEU A 144 -6.19 3.18 -10.31
C LEU A 144 -6.46 3.99 -11.59
N PRO A 145 -5.42 4.53 -12.23
CA PRO A 145 -5.53 5.04 -13.58
C PRO A 145 -5.94 3.92 -14.54
N ASP A 146 -6.82 4.20 -15.51
CA ASP A 146 -7.21 3.23 -16.54
C ASP A 146 -6.01 2.63 -17.28
N GLY A 147 -4.92 3.40 -17.44
CA GLY A 147 -3.69 2.93 -18.05
C GLY A 147 -3.03 1.73 -17.33
N VAL A 148 -3.32 1.49 -16.06
CA VAL A 148 -2.88 0.26 -15.38
C VAL A 148 -3.64 -0.95 -15.88
N LEU A 149 -4.91 -0.77 -16.25
CA LEU A 149 -5.82 -1.83 -16.64
C LEU A 149 -5.73 -2.17 -18.13
N ASP A 150 -5.49 -1.18 -18.99
CA ASP A 150 -5.57 -1.32 -20.45
C ASP A 150 -4.23 -1.27 -21.19
N ASN A 151 -3.17 -0.68 -20.59
CA ASN A 151 -1.87 -0.59 -21.26
C ASN A 151 -1.20 -1.96 -21.39
N PRO A 152 -0.91 -2.41 -22.63
CA PRO A 152 -0.23 -3.71 -22.87
C PRO A 152 1.12 -3.83 -22.15
N ALA A 153 1.85 -2.73 -21.98
CA ALA A 153 3.15 -2.74 -21.28
C ALA A 153 3.03 -3.14 -19.78
N LEU A 154 1.83 -3.03 -19.20
CA LEU A 154 1.54 -3.37 -17.80
C LEU A 154 0.85 -4.73 -17.62
N ASP A 155 0.84 -5.59 -18.65
CA ASP A 155 0.32 -6.96 -18.56
C ASP A 155 0.91 -7.73 -17.38
N ARG A 156 2.21 -7.58 -17.12
CA ARG A 156 2.87 -8.22 -15.98
C ARG A 156 2.27 -7.79 -14.63
N VAL A 157 1.82 -6.55 -14.50
CA VAL A 157 1.17 -6.05 -13.28
C VAL A 157 -0.19 -6.70 -13.09
N ARG A 158 -0.98 -6.82 -14.16
CA ARG A 158 -2.29 -7.49 -14.10
C ARG A 158 -2.16 -8.95 -13.74
N ARG A 159 -1.23 -9.67 -14.36
CA ARG A 159 -0.93 -11.08 -14.00
C ARG A 159 -0.44 -11.22 -12.56
N PHE A 160 0.31 -10.24 -12.06
CA PHE A 160 0.72 -10.23 -10.66
C PHE A 160 -0.51 -10.15 -9.73
N ILE A 161 -1.48 -9.27 -10.03
CA ILE A 161 -2.71 -9.16 -9.25
C ILE A 161 -3.47 -10.50 -9.30
N GLU A 162 -3.74 -11.01 -10.50
CA GLU A 162 -4.50 -12.25 -10.72
C GLU A 162 -3.85 -13.49 -10.08
N SER A 163 -2.54 -13.49 -9.94
CA SER A 163 -1.83 -14.58 -9.24
C SER A 163 -1.99 -14.58 -7.73
N ARG A 164 -2.53 -13.51 -7.13
CA ARG A 164 -2.62 -13.30 -5.68
C ARG A 164 -4.00 -12.91 -5.16
N ALA A 165 -4.85 -12.42 -6.04
CA ALA A 165 -6.17 -11.91 -5.69
C ALA A 165 -7.17 -12.10 -6.82
N LYS A 166 -8.45 -12.28 -6.46
CA LYS A 166 -9.59 -12.19 -7.39
C LYS A 166 -9.94 -10.72 -7.60
N ILE A 167 -10.16 -10.30 -8.85
CA ILE A 167 -10.74 -9.00 -9.15
C ILE A 167 -12.26 -9.16 -9.08
N LEU A 168 -12.89 -8.53 -8.09
CA LEU A 168 -14.33 -8.66 -7.86
C LEU A 168 -15.15 -7.70 -8.70
N ASN A 169 -14.66 -6.46 -8.83
CA ASN A 169 -15.35 -5.42 -9.59
C ASN A 169 -14.34 -4.39 -10.11
N ILE A 170 -14.63 -3.87 -11.30
CA ILE A 170 -13.99 -2.69 -11.87
C ILE A 170 -15.09 -1.68 -12.16
N THR A 171 -15.05 -0.52 -11.50
CA THR A 171 -15.98 0.59 -11.74
C THR A 171 -15.23 1.73 -12.40
N SER A 172 -15.53 2.00 -13.66
CA SER A 172 -14.99 3.16 -14.39
C SER A 172 -15.68 4.44 -13.91
N ILE A 173 -14.89 5.44 -13.57
CA ILE A 173 -15.34 6.75 -13.08
C ILE A 173 -15.11 7.80 -14.17
N PRO A 174 -15.97 8.85 -14.26
CA PRO A 174 -15.74 9.97 -15.19
C PRO A 174 -14.35 10.61 -15.02
N ALA A 175 -13.78 11.06 -16.14
CA ALA A 175 -12.42 11.60 -16.16
C ALA A 175 -12.27 12.94 -15.40
N ASP A 176 -13.37 13.66 -15.22
CA ASP A 176 -13.42 14.99 -14.60
C ASP A 176 -13.41 14.96 -13.07
N VAL A 177 -13.63 13.79 -12.44
CA VAL A 177 -13.71 13.66 -10.97
C VAL A 177 -12.46 14.20 -10.27
N PHE A 178 -11.28 14.08 -10.89
CA PHE A 178 -10.02 14.55 -10.33
C PHE A 178 -9.49 15.85 -10.97
N LEU A 179 -10.22 16.48 -11.88
CA LEU A 179 -9.80 17.73 -12.52
C LEU A 179 -9.58 18.86 -11.51
N SER A 180 -10.43 18.95 -10.50
CA SER A 180 -10.30 19.95 -9.42
C SER A 180 -9.03 19.77 -8.59
N SER A 181 -8.45 18.57 -8.60
CA SER A 181 -7.18 18.24 -7.92
C SER A 181 -5.97 18.38 -8.87
N GLY A 182 -6.17 18.83 -10.10
CA GLY A 182 -5.13 19.02 -11.11
C GLY A 182 -4.72 17.74 -11.86
N ALA A 183 -5.39 16.63 -11.62
CA ALA A 183 -5.12 15.37 -12.31
C ALA A 183 -6.09 15.19 -13.50
N ASN A 184 -5.54 15.17 -14.70
CA ASN A 184 -6.30 14.84 -15.92
C ASN A 184 -6.10 13.36 -16.27
N ILE A 185 -6.62 12.49 -15.41
CA ILE A 185 -6.46 11.04 -15.51
C ILE A 185 -7.84 10.43 -15.34
N LYS A 186 -8.20 9.51 -16.23
CA LYS A 186 -9.44 8.73 -16.09
C LYS A 186 -9.19 7.61 -15.07
N PRO A 187 -9.89 7.62 -13.92
CA PRO A 187 -9.72 6.63 -12.87
C PRO A 187 -10.72 5.49 -12.98
N SER A 188 -10.34 4.35 -12.43
CA SER A 188 -11.24 3.24 -12.11
C SER A 188 -11.11 2.82 -10.66
N LEU A 189 -12.22 2.42 -10.03
CA LEU A 189 -12.22 1.73 -8.75
C LEU A 189 -12.06 0.23 -9.00
N VAL A 190 -11.04 -0.37 -8.43
CA VAL A 190 -10.77 -1.81 -8.55
C VAL A 190 -10.93 -2.44 -7.19
N PHE A 191 -11.85 -3.39 -7.09
CA PHE A 191 -12.09 -4.15 -5.86
C PHE A 191 -11.50 -5.54 -6.02
N ILE A 192 -10.64 -5.93 -5.07
CA ILE A 192 -9.96 -7.22 -5.07
C ILE A 192 -10.21 -7.97 -3.77
N GLU A 193 -10.13 -9.29 -3.83
CA GLU A 193 -10.10 -10.18 -2.67
C GLU A 193 -8.83 -11.04 -2.73
N LYS A 194 -7.96 -10.92 -1.73
CA LYS A 194 -6.75 -11.73 -1.64
C LYS A 194 -7.12 -13.20 -1.51
N PHE A 195 -6.44 -14.09 -2.23
CA PHE A 195 -6.65 -15.52 -2.09
C PHE A 195 -6.45 -15.98 -0.64
N LYS A 196 -7.23 -16.98 -0.25
CA LYS A 196 -7.02 -17.69 1.02
C LYS A 196 -5.77 -18.56 0.94
N ASP A 197 -5.24 -18.91 2.10
CA ASP A 197 -4.10 -19.82 2.14
C ASP A 197 -4.44 -21.16 1.47
N GLY A 198 -3.62 -21.57 0.50
CA GLY A 198 -3.83 -22.77 -0.29
C GLY A 198 -4.86 -22.63 -1.43
N GLU A 199 -5.50 -21.48 -1.60
CA GLU A 199 -6.38 -21.20 -2.74
C GLU A 199 -5.53 -20.97 -3.99
N MET A 200 -5.87 -21.68 -5.08
CA MET A 200 -5.22 -21.50 -6.37
C MET A 200 -5.99 -20.47 -7.22
N PRO A 201 -5.30 -19.70 -8.06
CA PRO A 201 -5.98 -18.84 -9.03
C PRO A 201 -6.94 -19.66 -9.90
N GLU A 202 -8.21 -19.29 -9.89
CA GLU A 202 -9.20 -19.84 -10.81
C GLU A 202 -9.05 -19.18 -12.17
N THR A 203 -9.16 -19.98 -13.24
CA THR A 203 -9.09 -19.46 -14.61
C THR A 203 -10.36 -18.69 -14.99
N ASP A 204 -11.50 -19.06 -14.38
CA ASP A 204 -12.79 -18.44 -14.65
C ASP A 204 -13.52 -18.09 -13.35
N TYR A 205 -13.73 -16.81 -13.11
CA TYR A 205 -14.55 -16.31 -12.00
C TYR A 205 -15.40 -15.11 -12.46
N LEU A 206 -16.47 -14.84 -11.71
CA LEU A 206 -17.37 -13.73 -12.03
C LEU A 206 -16.69 -12.39 -11.74
N LEU A 207 -16.52 -11.58 -12.79
CA LEU A 207 -16.08 -10.19 -12.70
C LEU A 207 -17.26 -9.27 -12.99
N SER A 208 -17.54 -8.37 -12.07
CA SER A 208 -18.51 -7.29 -12.29
C SER A 208 -17.81 -6.06 -12.90
N VAL A 209 -18.35 -5.52 -13.97
CA VAL A 209 -17.88 -4.27 -14.55
C VAL A 209 -19.01 -3.25 -14.51
N THR A 210 -18.74 -2.10 -13.93
CA THR A 210 -19.70 -1.00 -13.79
C THR A 210 -19.15 0.27 -14.43
N LYS A 211 -19.99 1.03 -15.09
CA LYS A 211 -19.68 2.36 -15.58
C LYS A 211 -20.57 3.38 -14.89
N VAL A 212 -19.97 4.39 -14.28
CA VAL A 212 -20.69 5.57 -13.80
C VAL A 212 -20.84 6.53 -14.98
N ASN A 213 -22.07 6.88 -15.31
CA ASN A 213 -22.34 7.89 -16.34
C ASN A 213 -22.28 9.28 -15.73
N ASP A 214 -21.93 10.25 -16.53
CA ASP A 214 -21.93 11.69 -16.22
C ASP A 214 -23.32 12.17 -15.85
#